data_e5e3bbe1e0ee208e05324b2cf5007a21
#
_entry.id   e5e3bbe1e0ee208e05324b2cf5007a21
#
_cell.length_a   1.000
_cell.length_b   1.000
_cell.length_c   1.000
_cell.angle_alpha   90.00
_cell.angle_beta   90.00
_cell.angle_gamma   90.00
#
_symmetry.space_group_name_H-M   'P 1'
#
loop_
_entity.id
_entity.type
_entity.pdbx_description
1 polymer ?
#
loop_
_entity_poly.entity_id
_entity_poly.type
_entity_poly.pdbx_seq_one_letter_code
_entity_poly.pdbx_strand_id
1 'polypeptide(L)'
;MKNKEFWKGAVAGALVVTCIGTGVFAGTGLAAKGTAFGDRKCTSKLAYLEELIDRYYLGDKDEEKLQEGLYAGLLYGLDDPYSRYYTEEEYDSENSSNEGSYVGIGILMEKNKEGGVKIVECYEGGPGEKAGLEEGDIISAIDGEDITEDEVSDVADIVRNSDKDSVVLTVHREGAEDAMEITVPVTDVELPSVFHEMLDSKIGYIRITQFTGVTGEQYQEAFDDLQKQGMEKMIVDLRDNPGGLLDSVCDVLRKILPEGLIVYTEDKDGNREEEKCDGKNELRIPLAVLVN
;
A
#
# COMPACT_ATOMS: atom_id res chain seq x y z
N MET A 1 -17.27 14.97 -9.77
CA MET A 1 -16.33 16.10 -9.81
C MET A 1 -15.53 16.13 -8.49
N LYS A 2 -14.81 15.04 -8.13
CA LYS A 2 -14.03 14.98 -6.87
C LYS A 2 -12.58 14.45 -7.05
N ASN A 3 -12.13 14.19 -8.28
CA ASN A 3 -10.81 13.55 -8.53
C ASN A 3 -9.68 14.50 -8.97
N LYS A 4 -9.77 15.82 -8.72
CA LYS A 4 -8.69 16.74 -9.09
C LYS A 4 -7.71 17.07 -7.96
N GLU A 5 -8.10 16.81 -6.72
CA GLU A 5 -7.25 17.11 -5.55
C GLU A 5 -6.32 15.96 -5.17
N PHE A 6 -6.72 14.71 -5.49
CA PHE A 6 -5.94 13.49 -5.21
C PHE A 6 -4.56 13.46 -5.92
N TRP A 7 -4.45 14.10 -7.08
CA TRP A 7 -3.22 14.09 -7.90
C TRP A 7 -2.13 15.06 -7.45
N LYS A 8 -2.37 15.85 -6.43
CA LYS A 8 -1.40 16.86 -5.96
C LYS A 8 -0.42 16.36 -4.91
N GLY A 9 -0.74 15.29 -4.21
CA GLY A 9 0.10 14.76 -3.12
C GLY A 9 1.24 13.83 -3.52
N ALA A 10 1.25 13.30 -4.74
CA ALA A 10 2.16 12.22 -5.15
C ALA A 10 3.49 12.69 -5.79
N VAL A 11 3.83 13.97 -5.73
CA VAL A 11 5.01 14.52 -6.43
C VAL A 11 6.04 15.10 -5.47
N ALA A 12 6.30 14.43 -4.36
CA ALA A 12 7.42 14.81 -3.50
C ALA A 12 8.50 13.71 -3.53
N GLY A 13 9.41 13.78 -4.47
CA GLY A 13 10.66 13.04 -4.45
C GLY A 13 10.77 11.82 -5.35
N ALA A 14 9.69 11.22 -5.81
CA ALA A 14 9.73 10.14 -6.80
C ALA A 14 9.06 10.59 -8.10
N LEU A 15 9.76 10.47 -9.20
CA LEU A 15 9.18 10.65 -10.53
C LEU A 15 8.35 9.40 -10.84
N VAL A 16 7.09 9.34 -10.36
CA VAL A 16 6.17 8.27 -10.73
C VAL A 16 5.69 8.56 -12.14
N VAL A 17 6.31 7.94 -13.13
CA VAL A 17 5.87 7.99 -14.52
C VAL A 17 4.92 6.83 -14.75
N THR A 18 3.64 7.05 -14.53
CA THR A 18 2.59 6.14 -14.99
C THR A 18 2.35 6.38 -16.48
N CYS A 19 2.92 5.55 -17.33
CA CYS A 19 2.49 5.42 -18.71
C CYS A 19 1.24 4.53 -18.72
N ILE A 20 0.04 5.11 -18.55
CA ILE A 20 -1.20 4.40 -18.83
C ILE A 20 -1.20 4.07 -20.32
N GLY A 21 -1.00 2.80 -20.63
CA GLY A 21 -1.01 2.25 -21.97
C GLY A 21 -2.39 2.28 -22.60
N THR A 22 -2.88 3.46 -22.96
CA THR A 22 -3.97 3.57 -23.92
C THR A 22 -3.54 4.49 -25.05
N GLY A 23 -3.20 3.87 -26.19
CA GLY A 23 -3.21 4.33 -27.55
C GLY A 23 -3.48 5.80 -27.87
N VAL A 24 -2.57 6.73 -27.52
CA VAL A 24 -2.49 8.04 -28.14
C VAL A 24 -1.06 8.30 -28.65
N PHE A 25 -0.51 7.33 -29.37
CA PHE A 25 0.59 7.55 -30.30
C PHE A 25 0.08 7.55 -31.76
N ALA A 26 -1.11 8.12 -31.96
CA ALA A 26 -1.59 8.39 -33.32
C ALA A 26 -1.21 9.81 -33.70
N GLY A 27 -0.07 9.98 -34.36
CA GLY A 27 0.07 11.02 -35.36
C GLY A 27 0.65 12.36 -34.97
N THR A 28 1.56 12.47 -34.01
CA THR A 28 2.54 13.54 -34.04
C THR A 28 3.91 12.91 -34.28
N GLY A 29 4.42 13.03 -35.50
CA GLY A 29 5.81 12.77 -35.83
C GLY A 29 6.73 13.80 -35.14
N LEU A 30 6.67 13.90 -33.81
CA LEU A 30 7.75 14.39 -33.01
C LEU A 30 8.84 13.31 -33.07
N ALA A 31 9.56 13.32 -34.20
CA ALA A 31 10.88 12.74 -34.19
C ALA A 31 11.55 13.25 -32.91
N ALA A 32 11.94 12.33 -32.02
CA ALA A 32 12.61 12.59 -30.76
C ALA A 32 14.00 13.21 -31.00
N LYS A 33 14.04 14.31 -31.74
CA LYS A 33 15.24 15.12 -31.97
C LYS A 33 15.63 15.77 -30.68
N GLY A 34 16.63 15.17 -30.03
CA GLY A 34 17.21 15.68 -28.78
C GLY A 34 16.98 14.80 -27.55
N THR A 35 16.31 13.65 -27.67
CA THR A 35 16.25 12.65 -26.60
C THR A 35 17.40 11.66 -26.73
N ALA A 36 17.90 11.13 -25.63
CA ALA A 36 18.96 10.10 -25.60
C ALA A 36 18.59 8.84 -26.41
N PHE A 37 17.29 8.59 -26.64
CA PHE A 37 16.76 7.41 -27.33
C PHE A 37 16.38 7.67 -28.80
N GLY A 38 16.33 8.94 -29.23
CA GLY A 38 16.11 9.30 -30.62
C GLY A 38 17.35 9.19 -31.51
N ASP A 39 18.51 8.85 -30.96
CA ASP A 39 19.74 8.68 -31.71
C ASP A 39 19.72 7.33 -32.45
N ARG A 40 20.12 7.36 -33.74
CA ARG A 40 20.30 6.16 -34.59
C ARG A 40 21.18 5.09 -33.92
N LYS A 41 22.18 5.51 -33.14
CA LYS A 41 23.11 4.59 -32.46
C LYS A 41 22.40 3.82 -31.35
N CYS A 42 21.51 4.45 -30.60
CA CYS A 42 20.72 3.80 -29.55
C CYS A 42 19.74 2.79 -30.17
N THR A 43 18.93 3.23 -31.14
CA THR A 43 17.96 2.36 -31.80
C THR A 43 18.61 1.18 -32.51
N SER A 44 19.78 1.37 -33.18
CA SER A 44 20.52 0.27 -33.82
C SER A 44 21.07 -0.72 -32.81
N LYS A 45 21.48 -0.25 -31.61
CA LYS A 45 21.95 -1.14 -30.55
C LYS A 45 20.82 -1.96 -29.95
N LEU A 46 19.65 -1.36 -29.77
CA LEU A 46 18.47 -2.09 -29.29
C LEU A 46 18.05 -3.17 -30.30
N ALA A 47 17.94 -2.83 -31.57
CA ALA A 47 17.62 -3.80 -32.63
C ALA A 47 18.64 -4.94 -32.70
N TYR A 48 19.92 -4.65 -32.51
CA TYR A 48 20.96 -5.68 -32.49
C TYR A 48 20.84 -6.60 -31.26
N LEU A 49 20.51 -6.05 -30.08
CA LEU A 49 20.26 -6.85 -28.89
C LEU A 49 19.05 -7.76 -29.07
N GLU A 50 17.99 -7.25 -29.67
CA GLU A 50 16.79 -8.04 -30.00
C GLU A 50 17.13 -9.19 -30.98
N GLU A 51 17.91 -8.93 -32.02
CA GLU A 51 18.41 -9.97 -32.94
C GLU A 51 19.24 -11.06 -32.22
N LEU A 52 20.06 -10.65 -31.22
CA LEU A 52 20.83 -11.60 -30.41
C LEU A 52 19.92 -12.46 -29.52
N ILE A 53 18.91 -11.88 -28.94
CA ILE A 53 17.90 -12.60 -28.16
C ILE A 53 17.20 -13.60 -29.03
N ASP A 54 16.68 -13.19 -30.19
CA ASP A 54 15.97 -14.07 -31.13
C ASP A 54 16.86 -15.24 -31.63
N ARG A 55 18.16 -15.02 -31.72
CA ARG A 55 19.10 -16.04 -32.21
C ARG A 55 19.59 -17.02 -31.14
N TYR A 56 19.75 -16.58 -29.91
CA TYR A 56 20.50 -17.33 -28.89
C TYR A 56 19.72 -17.66 -27.65
N TYR A 57 18.59 -16.98 -27.39
CA TYR A 57 17.79 -17.27 -26.22
C TYR A 57 16.93 -18.53 -26.46
N LEU A 58 17.00 -19.50 -25.55
CA LEU A 58 16.34 -20.80 -25.68
C LEU A 58 14.91 -20.84 -25.16
N GLY A 59 14.50 -19.82 -24.38
CA GLY A 59 13.15 -19.71 -23.82
C GLY A 59 12.19 -18.94 -24.74
N ASP A 60 10.93 -18.91 -24.37
CA ASP A 60 9.94 -18.06 -25.02
C ASP A 60 10.19 -16.59 -24.69
N LYS A 61 10.17 -15.75 -25.72
CA LYS A 61 10.36 -14.30 -25.60
C LYS A 61 9.01 -13.64 -25.31
N ASP A 62 8.94 -12.93 -24.22
CA ASP A 62 7.84 -12.06 -23.87
C ASP A 62 8.20 -10.61 -24.28
N GLU A 63 7.55 -10.12 -25.33
CA GLU A 63 7.85 -8.80 -25.91
C GLU A 63 7.42 -7.67 -24.96
N GLU A 64 6.33 -7.84 -24.21
CA GLU A 64 5.83 -6.87 -23.25
C GLU A 64 6.81 -6.72 -22.08
N LYS A 65 7.26 -7.82 -21.49
CA LYS A 65 8.30 -7.80 -20.44
C LYS A 65 9.61 -7.19 -20.91
N LEU A 66 9.99 -7.36 -22.16
CA LEU A 66 11.20 -6.71 -22.70
C LEU A 66 11.02 -5.20 -22.80
N GLN A 67 9.82 -4.72 -23.18
CA GLN A 67 9.52 -3.28 -23.24
C GLN A 67 9.47 -2.66 -21.86
N GLU A 68 8.77 -3.29 -20.91
CA GLU A 68 8.72 -2.85 -19.50
C GLU A 68 10.12 -2.78 -18.88
N GLY A 69 10.97 -3.79 -19.17
CA GLY A 69 12.37 -3.79 -18.76
C GLY A 69 13.19 -2.62 -19.32
N LEU A 70 12.89 -2.14 -20.53
CA LEU A 70 13.53 -0.95 -21.09
C LEU A 70 13.12 0.33 -20.36
N TYR A 71 11.84 0.48 -20.01
CA TYR A 71 11.34 1.64 -19.27
C TYR A 71 11.93 1.68 -17.86
N ALA A 72 11.95 0.53 -17.18
CA ALA A 72 12.60 0.39 -15.88
C ALA A 72 14.11 0.72 -15.94
N GLY A 73 14.81 0.21 -16.96
CA GLY A 73 16.22 0.48 -17.18
C GLY A 73 16.54 1.95 -17.46
N LEU A 74 15.60 2.70 -18.05
CA LEU A 74 15.75 4.14 -18.27
C LEU A 74 15.82 4.90 -16.96
N LEU A 75 14.92 4.62 -16.02
CA LEU A 75 14.92 5.29 -14.72
C LEU A 75 16.06 4.78 -13.82
N TYR A 76 16.39 3.50 -13.90
CA TYR A 76 17.57 2.95 -13.22
C TYR A 76 18.87 3.68 -13.61
N GLY A 77 18.95 4.14 -14.86
CA GLY A 77 20.11 4.91 -15.37
C GLY A 77 20.27 6.31 -14.74
N LEU A 78 19.34 6.80 -13.94
CA LEU A 78 19.45 8.05 -13.19
C LEU A 78 20.35 7.91 -11.94
N ASP A 79 20.61 6.68 -11.49
CA ASP A 79 21.33 6.39 -10.25
C ASP A 79 20.68 7.06 -9.01
N ASP A 80 19.36 7.20 -9.05
CA ASP A 80 18.52 7.75 -7.99
C ASP A 80 17.63 6.65 -7.41
N PRO A 81 17.82 6.28 -6.12
CA PRO A 81 17.06 5.19 -5.50
C PRO A 81 15.56 5.48 -5.35
N TYR A 82 15.15 6.74 -5.46
CA TYR A 82 13.76 7.16 -5.32
C TYR A 82 13.02 7.27 -6.66
N SER A 83 13.75 7.25 -7.78
CA SER A 83 13.16 7.26 -9.11
C SER A 83 12.95 5.84 -9.61
N ARG A 84 11.69 5.40 -9.68
CA ARG A 84 11.32 4.04 -10.08
C ARG A 84 10.23 4.05 -11.14
N TYR A 85 10.32 3.11 -12.08
CA TYR A 85 9.24 2.78 -13.00
C TYR A 85 8.40 1.66 -12.39
N TYR A 86 7.10 1.77 -12.52
CA TYR A 86 6.14 0.73 -12.15
C TYR A 86 5.33 0.32 -13.37
N THR A 87 5.10 -0.96 -13.57
CA THR A 87 4.05 -1.44 -14.45
C THR A 87 2.67 -1.08 -13.87
N GLU A 88 1.59 -1.25 -14.64
CA GLU A 88 0.24 -0.99 -14.15
C GLU A 88 -0.07 -1.86 -12.92
N GLU A 89 0.24 -3.16 -13.00
CA GLU A 89 0.03 -4.11 -11.89
C GLU A 89 0.86 -3.75 -10.64
N GLU A 90 2.15 -3.43 -10.82
CA GLU A 90 3.02 -2.99 -9.71
C GLU A 90 2.52 -1.68 -9.09
N TYR A 91 2.04 -0.74 -9.92
CA TYR A 91 1.51 0.53 -9.44
C TYR A 91 0.22 0.35 -8.64
N ASP A 92 -0.70 -0.49 -9.11
CA ASP A 92 -1.95 -0.78 -8.41
C ASP A 92 -1.69 -1.47 -7.07
N SER A 93 -0.72 -2.39 -7.04
CA SER A 93 -0.29 -3.06 -5.81
C SER A 93 0.33 -2.08 -4.81
N GLU A 94 1.23 -1.21 -5.28
CA GLU A 94 1.88 -0.18 -4.45
C GLU A 94 0.87 0.85 -3.95
N ASN A 95 -0.06 1.26 -4.82
CA ASN A 95 -1.11 2.22 -4.47
C ASN A 95 -2.05 1.65 -3.40
N SER A 96 -2.47 0.40 -3.53
CA SER A 96 -3.29 -0.29 -2.52
C SER A 96 -2.55 -0.38 -1.17
N SER A 97 -1.26 -0.69 -1.20
CA SER A 97 -0.42 -0.71 0.01
C SER A 97 -0.32 0.68 0.65
N ASN A 98 -0.22 1.73 -0.15
CA ASN A 98 -0.16 3.12 0.31
C ASN A 98 -1.51 3.63 0.83
N GLU A 99 -2.63 3.17 0.28
CA GLU A 99 -3.96 3.48 0.83
C GLU A 99 -4.15 2.92 2.24
N GLY A 100 -3.48 1.80 2.56
CA GLY A 100 -3.56 1.15 3.87
C GLY A 100 -4.90 0.46 4.09
N SER A 101 -5.61 0.17 3.00
CA SER A 101 -6.85 -0.60 3.00
C SER A 101 -6.89 -1.53 1.78
N TYR A 102 -7.66 -2.58 1.88
CA TYR A 102 -7.89 -3.51 0.78
C TYR A 102 -9.32 -4.05 0.81
N VAL A 103 -9.83 -4.42 -0.35
CA VAL A 103 -11.12 -5.10 -0.44
C VAL A 103 -10.96 -6.56 0.01
N GLY A 104 -11.70 -6.96 1.04
CA GLY A 104 -11.57 -8.31 1.59
C GLY A 104 -12.47 -8.58 2.79
N ILE A 105 -12.11 -9.62 3.54
CA ILE A 105 -12.87 -10.12 4.70
C ILE A 105 -12.17 -9.88 6.05
N GLY A 106 -11.02 -9.21 6.06
CA GLY A 106 -10.35 -8.78 7.30
C GLY A 106 -9.69 -9.91 8.08
N ILE A 107 -8.98 -10.80 7.41
CA ILE A 107 -8.20 -11.87 8.04
C ILE A 107 -6.78 -11.92 7.49
N LEU A 108 -5.84 -12.37 8.34
CA LEU A 108 -4.53 -12.84 7.93
C LEU A 108 -4.59 -14.38 7.86
N MET A 109 -4.13 -14.94 6.74
CA MET A 109 -4.20 -16.38 6.51
C MET A 109 -2.87 -16.95 6.05
N GLU A 110 -2.65 -18.24 6.34
CA GLU A 110 -1.52 -19.02 5.87
C GLU A 110 -1.99 -20.30 5.19
N LYS A 111 -1.16 -20.90 4.33
CA LYS A 111 -1.46 -22.20 3.72
C LYS A 111 -1.51 -23.28 4.80
N ASN A 112 -2.62 -24.02 4.87
CA ASN A 112 -2.72 -25.16 5.75
C ASN A 112 -2.11 -26.41 5.10
N LYS A 113 -1.32 -27.16 5.87
CA LYS A 113 -0.64 -28.37 5.37
C LYS A 113 -1.57 -29.51 5.01
N GLU A 114 -2.77 -29.53 5.56
CA GLU A 114 -3.78 -30.55 5.34
C GLU A 114 -4.81 -30.15 4.27
N GLY A 115 -4.59 -29.00 3.61
CA GLY A 115 -5.44 -28.41 2.59
C GLY A 115 -6.19 -27.18 3.07
N GLY A 116 -6.50 -26.26 2.14
CA GLY A 116 -7.14 -24.99 2.41
C GLY A 116 -6.22 -23.94 3.04
N VAL A 117 -6.81 -22.93 3.65
CA VAL A 117 -6.09 -21.85 4.33
C VAL A 117 -6.50 -21.75 5.79
N LYS A 118 -5.52 -21.50 6.66
CA LYS A 118 -5.74 -21.34 8.11
C LYS A 118 -5.73 -19.85 8.45
N ILE A 119 -6.70 -19.43 9.25
CA ILE A 119 -6.74 -18.07 9.80
C ILE A 119 -5.68 -17.94 10.89
N VAL A 120 -4.74 -17.03 10.69
CA VAL A 120 -3.68 -16.69 11.65
C VAL A 120 -4.17 -15.58 12.59
N GLU A 121 -4.94 -14.62 12.05
CA GLU A 121 -5.46 -13.48 12.80
C GLU A 121 -6.74 -12.96 12.13
N CYS A 122 -7.72 -12.53 12.93
CA CYS A 122 -8.82 -11.69 12.47
C CYS A 122 -8.54 -10.26 12.89
N TYR A 123 -8.62 -9.31 11.95
CA TYR A 123 -8.42 -7.90 12.29
C TYR A 123 -9.56 -7.39 13.18
N GLU A 124 -9.18 -6.69 14.24
CA GLU A 124 -10.11 -6.14 15.22
C GLU A 124 -11.13 -5.22 14.55
N GLY A 125 -12.42 -5.46 14.85
CA GLY A 125 -13.52 -4.73 14.21
C GLY A 125 -13.74 -5.03 12.73
N GLY A 126 -12.97 -5.97 12.15
CA GLY A 126 -13.07 -6.39 10.75
C GLY A 126 -14.32 -7.21 10.45
N PRO A 127 -14.66 -7.37 9.15
CA PRO A 127 -15.84 -8.15 8.75
C PRO A 127 -15.76 -9.62 9.14
N GLY A 128 -14.57 -10.24 9.12
CA GLY A 128 -14.37 -11.64 9.52
C GLY A 128 -14.64 -11.86 10.99
N GLU A 129 -14.07 -11.02 11.88
CA GLU A 129 -14.33 -11.07 13.31
C GLU A 129 -15.82 -10.89 13.63
N LYS A 130 -16.46 -9.88 13.04
CA LYS A 130 -17.90 -9.61 13.20
C LYS A 130 -18.79 -10.74 12.71
N ALA A 131 -18.34 -11.49 11.71
CA ALA A 131 -19.04 -12.67 11.20
C ALA A 131 -18.83 -13.91 12.06
N GLY A 132 -17.89 -13.88 13.01
CA GLY A 132 -17.59 -14.98 13.93
C GLY A 132 -16.48 -15.92 13.47
N LEU A 133 -15.60 -15.47 12.56
CA LEU A 133 -14.35 -16.15 12.28
C LEU A 133 -13.41 -16.02 13.48
N GLU A 134 -12.60 -17.04 13.72
CA GLU A 134 -11.65 -17.10 14.83
C GLU A 134 -10.25 -17.51 14.35
N GLU A 135 -9.22 -17.10 15.10
CA GLU A 135 -7.87 -17.61 14.92
C GLU A 135 -7.84 -19.14 15.01
N GLY A 136 -7.18 -19.79 14.07
CA GLY A 136 -7.08 -21.23 13.99
C GLY A 136 -8.14 -21.90 13.11
N ASP A 137 -9.18 -21.20 12.68
CA ASP A 137 -10.15 -21.70 11.72
C ASP A 137 -9.46 -22.07 10.40
N ILE A 138 -9.91 -23.17 9.78
CA ILE A 138 -9.43 -23.63 8.48
C ILE A 138 -10.56 -23.47 7.46
N ILE A 139 -10.32 -22.68 6.42
CA ILE A 139 -11.26 -22.48 5.32
C ILE A 139 -10.95 -23.50 4.23
N SER A 140 -11.93 -24.32 3.87
CA SER A 140 -11.80 -25.38 2.86
C SER A 140 -12.56 -25.10 1.56
N ALA A 141 -13.58 -24.21 1.59
CA ALA A 141 -14.31 -23.82 0.40
C ALA A 141 -14.82 -22.36 0.51
N ILE A 142 -15.00 -21.72 -0.63
CA ILE A 142 -15.60 -20.38 -0.78
C ILE A 142 -16.77 -20.48 -1.75
N ASP A 143 -17.97 -20.06 -1.34
CA ASP A 143 -19.21 -20.13 -2.13
C ASP A 143 -19.52 -21.57 -2.66
N GLY A 144 -19.05 -22.58 -1.94
CA GLY A 144 -19.20 -24.00 -2.28
C GLY A 144 -18.12 -24.53 -3.25
N GLU A 145 -17.18 -23.71 -3.69
CA GLU A 145 -16.02 -24.14 -4.48
C GLU A 145 -14.88 -24.55 -3.55
N ASP A 146 -14.31 -25.73 -3.77
CA ASP A 146 -13.21 -26.32 -2.97
C ASP A 146 -11.91 -25.56 -3.25
N ILE A 147 -11.25 -25.04 -2.19
CA ILE A 147 -9.98 -24.31 -2.24
C ILE A 147 -8.83 -25.06 -1.55
N THR A 148 -8.98 -26.35 -1.30
CA THR A 148 -7.99 -27.11 -0.52
C THR A 148 -6.61 -27.19 -1.17
N GLU A 149 -6.55 -27.15 -2.51
CA GLU A 149 -5.30 -27.18 -3.28
C GLU A 149 -4.78 -25.77 -3.64
N ASP A 150 -5.60 -24.71 -3.47
CA ASP A 150 -5.26 -23.35 -3.90
C ASP A 150 -4.18 -22.71 -3.01
N GLU A 151 -3.36 -21.85 -3.59
CA GLU A 151 -2.41 -21.05 -2.82
C GLU A 151 -3.12 -19.86 -2.13
N VAL A 152 -2.47 -19.28 -1.11
CA VAL A 152 -3.04 -18.16 -0.34
C VAL A 152 -3.37 -16.96 -1.23
N SER A 153 -2.52 -16.68 -2.24
CA SER A 153 -2.75 -15.63 -3.23
C SER A 153 -4.03 -15.85 -4.03
N ASP A 154 -4.25 -17.09 -4.49
CA ASP A 154 -5.43 -17.43 -5.30
C ASP A 154 -6.71 -17.28 -4.48
N VAL A 155 -6.68 -17.72 -3.23
CA VAL A 155 -7.79 -17.55 -2.28
C VAL A 155 -8.09 -16.07 -2.02
N ALA A 156 -7.05 -15.24 -1.85
CA ALA A 156 -7.22 -13.79 -1.68
C ALA A 156 -7.83 -13.15 -2.92
N ASP A 157 -7.41 -13.58 -4.12
CA ASP A 157 -7.94 -13.08 -5.38
C ASP A 157 -9.39 -13.50 -5.62
N ILE A 158 -9.78 -14.74 -5.25
CA ILE A 158 -11.19 -15.19 -5.29
C ILE A 158 -12.08 -14.26 -4.45
N VAL A 159 -11.65 -13.92 -3.24
CA VAL A 159 -12.40 -13.01 -2.35
C VAL A 159 -12.44 -11.60 -2.91
N ARG A 160 -11.27 -11.06 -3.33
CA ARG A 160 -11.13 -9.68 -3.81
C ARG A 160 -11.90 -9.42 -5.10
N ASN A 161 -11.87 -10.36 -6.04
CA ASN A 161 -12.50 -10.25 -7.35
C ASN A 161 -13.95 -10.77 -7.35
N SER A 162 -14.50 -11.09 -6.18
CA SER A 162 -15.91 -11.45 -6.06
C SER A 162 -16.78 -10.24 -6.42
N ASP A 163 -17.67 -10.38 -7.41
CA ASP A 163 -18.70 -9.37 -7.74
C ASP A 163 -19.82 -9.29 -6.67
N LYS A 164 -19.63 -9.96 -5.52
CA LYS A 164 -20.63 -10.09 -4.46
C LYS A 164 -20.25 -9.22 -3.26
N ASP A 165 -21.25 -8.70 -2.57
CA ASP A 165 -21.07 -7.97 -1.31
C ASP A 165 -20.67 -8.88 -0.13
N SER A 166 -20.67 -10.21 -0.32
CA SER A 166 -20.31 -11.20 0.71
C SER A 166 -19.94 -12.53 0.10
N VAL A 167 -19.12 -13.32 0.80
CA VAL A 167 -18.77 -14.71 0.48
C VAL A 167 -19.22 -15.66 1.56
N VAL A 168 -19.54 -16.90 1.19
CA VAL A 168 -19.86 -17.99 2.12
C VAL A 168 -18.65 -18.87 2.27
N LEU A 169 -18.08 -18.93 3.47
CA LEU A 169 -16.91 -19.73 3.78
C LEU A 169 -17.31 -21.05 4.44
N THR A 170 -16.75 -22.18 3.98
CA THR A 170 -16.84 -23.45 4.68
C THR A 170 -15.65 -23.56 5.61
N VAL A 171 -15.92 -23.53 6.92
CA VAL A 171 -14.92 -23.39 7.99
C VAL A 171 -14.88 -24.64 8.85
N HIS A 172 -13.68 -25.13 9.11
CA HIS A 172 -13.40 -26.18 10.09
C HIS A 172 -12.73 -25.58 11.31
N ARG A 173 -13.38 -25.71 12.48
CA ARG A 173 -12.90 -25.19 13.76
C ARG A 173 -12.49 -26.33 14.69
N GLU A 174 -11.38 -26.16 15.39
CA GLU A 174 -10.94 -27.17 16.37
C GLU A 174 -11.99 -27.38 17.47
N GLY A 175 -12.39 -28.62 17.67
CA GLY A 175 -13.42 -29.01 18.66
C GLY A 175 -14.86 -29.00 18.12
N ALA A 176 -15.11 -28.55 16.88
CA ALA A 176 -16.38 -28.76 16.21
C ALA A 176 -16.41 -30.09 15.49
N GLU A 177 -17.56 -30.81 15.54
CA GLU A 177 -17.71 -32.12 14.85
C GLU A 177 -17.94 -31.96 13.36
N ASP A 178 -18.63 -30.87 12.95
CA ASP A 178 -19.02 -30.58 11.55
C ASP A 178 -18.43 -29.27 11.08
N ALA A 179 -18.24 -29.15 9.75
CA ALA A 179 -17.90 -27.89 9.10
C ALA A 179 -19.05 -26.88 9.24
N MET A 180 -18.72 -25.61 9.37
CA MET A 180 -19.68 -24.51 9.51
C MET A 180 -19.67 -23.66 8.24
N GLU A 181 -20.85 -23.18 7.82
CA GLU A 181 -20.95 -22.14 6.81
C GLU A 181 -21.05 -20.77 7.49
N ILE A 182 -20.09 -19.88 7.18
CA ILE A 182 -20.05 -18.53 7.72
C ILE A 182 -20.11 -17.54 6.54
N THR A 183 -21.13 -16.68 6.53
CA THR A 183 -21.23 -15.61 5.54
C THR A 183 -20.49 -14.39 6.03
N VAL A 184 -19.51 -13.94 5.26
CA VAL A 184 -18.66 -12.80 5.61
C VAL A 184 -18.83 -11.70 4.56
N PRO A 185 -19.15 -10.45 4.95
CA PRO A 185 -19.15 -9.32 4.03
C PRO A 185 -17.75 -9.08 3.44
N VAL A 186 -17.70 -8.77 2.15
CA VAL A 186 -16.48 -8.29 1.48
C VAL A 186 -16.55 -6.78 1.42
N THR A 187 -15.67 -6.11 2.11
CA THR A 187 -15.65 -4.64 2.25
C THR A 187 -14.25 -4.10 2.19
N ASP A 188 -14.10 -2.78 2.15
CA ASP A 188 -12.83 -2.14 2.43
C ASP A 188 -12.42 -2.42 3.87
N VAL A 189 -11.25 -3.04 4.04
CA VAL A 189 -10.64 -3.39 5.33
C VAL A 189 -9.41 -2.54 5.53
N GLU A 190 -9.39 -1.74 6.57
CA GLU A 190 -8.23 -0.95 6.94
C GLU A 190 -7.15 -1.82 7.59
N LEU A 191 -5.90 -1.61 7.18
CA LEU A 191 -4.75 -2.24 7.81
C LEU A 191 -4.27 -1.37 8.98
N PRO A 192 -4.05 -1.94 10.17
CA PRO A 192 -3.57 -1.17 11.30
C PRO A 192 -2.13 -0.69 11.04
N SER A 193 -1.95 0.62 10.98
CA SER A 193 -0.66 1.31 10.89
C SER A 193 -0.27 2.01 12.17
N VAL A 194 -1.21 2.17 13.12
CA VAL A 194 -1.03 2.85 14.40
C VAL A 194 -1.42 1.93 15.55
N PHE A 195 -0.51 1.76 16.50
CA PHE A 195 -0.71 1.00 17.72
C PHE A 195 -0.49 1.90 18.92
N HIS A 196 -1.28 1.75 19.98
CA HIS A 196 -1.13 2.59 21.15
C HIS A 196 -1.38 1.83 22.44
N GLU A 197 -0.76 2.32 23.49
CA GLU A 197 -0.98 1.84 24.86
C GLU A 197 -0.69 2.94 25.89
N MET A 198 -1.33 2.87 27.06
CA MET A 198 -0.99 3.71 28.19
C MET A 198 0.07 3.02 29.05
N LEU A 199 1.27 3.60 29.09
CA LEU A 199 2.35 3.15 29.95
C LEU A 199 2.20 3.73 31.36
N ASP A 200 3.03 3.21 32.29
CA ASP A 200 3.13 3.76 33.65
C ASP A 200 3.42 5.26 33.66
N SER A 201 3.00 5.94 34.71
CA SER A 201 3.20 7.39 34.90
C SER A 201 2.47 8.26 33.86
N LYS A 202 1.36 7.75 33.31
CA LYS A 202 0.48 8.43 32.37
C LYS A 202 1.22 8.86 31.09
N ILE A 203 2.06 8.00 30.59
CA ILE A 203 2.75 8.17 29.32
C ILE A 203 1.95 7.45 28.25
N GLY A 204 1.35 8.18 27.32
CA GLY A 204 0.77 7.61 26.10
C GLY A 204 1.89 7.19 25.14
N TYR A 205 1.87 5.95 24.70
CA TYR A 205 2.77 5.43 23.69
C TYR A 205 1.99 5.18 22.40
N ILE A 206 2.47 5.74 21.31
CA ILE A 206 1.89 5.55 19.97
C ILE A 206 3.02 5.10 19.04
N ARG A 207 2.86 3.92 18.44
CA ARG A 207 3.76 3.41 17.42
C ARG A 207 3.10 3.53 16.05
N ILE A 208 3.79 4.15 15.10
CA ILE A 208 3.36 4.25 13.69
C ILE A 208 4.32 3.39 12.87
N THR A 209 3.81 2.33 12.25
CA THR A 209 4.62 1.37 11.49
C THR A 209 4.86 1.82 10.06
N GLN A 210 3.90 2.55 9.48
CA GLN A 210 3.99 3.13 8.13
C GLN A 210 3.00 4.30 8.04
N PHE A 211 3.24 5.23 7.11
CA PHE A 211 2.30 6.31 6.83
C PHE A 211 1.45 5.97 5.60
N THR A 212 0.27 5.42 5.82
CA THR A 212 -0.72 5.07 4.81
C THR A 212 -1.90 6.05 4.81
N GLY A 213 -2.83 5.90 3.87
CA GLY A 213 -4.01 6.76 3.77
C GLY A 213 -4.88 6.79 5.03
N VAL A 214 -4.88 5.72 5.81
CA VAL A 214 -5.67 5.58 7.06
C VAL A 214 -4.92 6.03 8.31
N THR A 215 -3.60 6.23 8.25
CA THR A 215 -2.76 6.52 9.43
C THR A 215 -3.19 7.78 10.18
N GLY A 216 -3.59 8.84 9.46
CA GLY A 216 -4.02 10.09 10.08
C GLY A 216 -5.26 9.94 10.96
N GLU A 217 -6.21 9.11 10.56
CA GLU A 217 -7.44 8.82 11.30
C GLU A 217 -7.15 7.89 12.47
N GLN A 218 -6.45 6.79 12.24
CA GLN A 218 -6.02 5.85 13.30
C GLN A 218 -5.18 6.55 14.39
N TYR A 219 -4.30 7.49 14.00
CA TYR A 219 -3.57 8.31 14.98
C TYR A 219 -4.49 9.17 15.83
N GLN A 220 -5.53 9.77 15.22
CA GLN A 220 -6.49 10.58 15.98
C GLN A 220 -7.25 9.73 16.99
N GLU A 221 -7.71 8.55 16.60
CA GLU A 221 -8.42 7.63 17.49
C GLU A 221 -7.53 7.18 18.65
N ALA A 222 -6.29 6.78 18.37
CA ALA A 222 -5.30 6.42 19.38
C ALA A 222 -5.02 7.57 20.35
N PHE A 223 -4.85 8.78 19.84
CA PHE A 223 -4.62 9.98 20.64
C PHE A 223 -5.80 10.30 21.55
N ASP A 224 -7.03 10.26 21.01
CA ASP A 224 -8.25 10.53 21.75
C ASP A 224 -8.50 9.50 22.86
N ASP A 225 -8.19 8.23 22.60
CA ASP A 225 -8.29 7.17 23.60
C ASP A 225 -7.29 7.39 24.75
N LEU A 226 -6.03 7.65 24.43
CA LEU A 226 -5.01 7.95 25.45
C LEU A 226 -5.34 9.22 26.25
N GLN A 227 -5.94 10.23 25.62
CA GLN A 227 -6.43 11.41 26.33
C GLN A 227 -7.54 11.07 27.31
N LYS A 228 -8.52 10.25 26.93
CA LYS A 228 -9.59 9.78 27.84
C LYS A 228 -9.03 9.00 29.03
N GLN A 229 -7.94 8.26 28.81
CA GLN A 229 -7.21 7.55 29.88
C GLN A 229 -6.36 8.49 30.78
N GLY A 230 -6.26 9.77 30.46
CA GLY A 230 -5.56 10.77 31.26
C GLY A 230 -4.07 10.89 30.95
N MET A 231 -3.67 10.74 29.68
CA MET A 231 -2.30 10.96 29.23
C MET A 231 -1.75 12.34 29.61
N GLU A 232 -0.56 12.39 30.22
CA GLU A 232 0.15 13.60 30.61
C GLU A 232 1.46 13.82 29.84
N LYS A 233 1.96 12.80 29.14
CA LYS A 233 3.19 12.80 28.33
C LYS A 233 2.96 11.85 27.17
N MET A 234 3.69 12.03 26.06
CA MET A 234 3.55 11.19 24.88
C MET A 234 4.90 10.73 24.34
N ILE A 235 4.94 9.49 23.86
CA ILE A 235 6.02 8.93 23.04
C ILE A 235 5.40 8.56 21.71
N VAL A 236 6.01 9.02 20.60
CA VAL A 236 5.73 8.55 19.24
C VAL A 236 6.93 7.71 18.78
N ASP A 237 6.67 6.47 18.46
CA ASP A 237 7.70 5.53 18.01
C ASP A 237 7.61 5.30 16.50
N LEU A 238 8.67 5.74 15.80
CA LEU A 238 8.84 5.60 14.35
C LEU A 238 10.00 4.65 14.01
N ARG A 239 10.49 3.88 14.98
CA ARG A 239 11.56 2.91 14.68
C ARG A 239 11.05 1.85 13.69
N ASP A 240 11.88 1.54 12.71
CA ASP A 240 11.58 0.63 11.61
C ASP A 240 10.42 1.10 10.68
N ASN A 241 9.99 2.36 10.79
CA ASN A 241 9.02 2.95 9.88
C ASN A 241 9.73 3.35 8.57
N PRO A 242 9.37 2.76 7.41
CA PRO A 242 10.02 3.06 6.13
C PRO A 242 9.58 4.40 5.53
N GLY A 243 8.60 5.08 6.13
CA GLY A 243 7.95 6.28 5.58
C GLY A 243 6.54 6.00 5.07
N GLY A 244 6.18 6.60 3.94
CA GLY A 244 4.89 6.45 3.29
C GLY A 244 4.38 7.76 2.71
N LEU A 245 3.06 7.98 2.76
CA LEU A 245 2.40 9.14 2.16
C LEU A 245 2.70 10.44 2.92
N LEU A 246 3.18 11.45 2.19
CA LEU A 246 3.47 12.77 2.74
C LEU A 246 2.24 13.42 3.38
N ASP A 247 1.08 13.29 2.74
CA ASP A 247 -0.18 13.86 3.26
C ASP A 247 -0.53 13.25 4.62
N SER A 248 -0.35 11.94 4.80
CA SER A 248 -0.58 11.25 6.07
C SER A 248 0.38 11.71 7.18
N VAL A 249 1.66 11.92 6.84
CA VAL A 249 2.62 12.52 7.78
C VAL A 249 2.16 13.93 8.17
N CYS A 250 1.75 14.75 7.21
CA CYS A 250 1.26 16.09 7.46
C CYS A 250 0.00 16.09 8.33
N ASP A 251 -0.90 15.13 8.14
CA ASP A 251 -2.12 15.00 8.94
C ASP A 251 -1.82 14.66 10.40
N VAL A 252 -0.87 13.78 10.66
CA VAL A 252 -0.36 13.50 12.02
C VAL A 252 0.31 14.75 12.62
N LEU A 253 1.18 15.42 11.86
CA LEU A 253 1.92 16.58 12.34
C LEU A 253 1.00 17.79 12.62
N ARG A 254 -0.10 17.98 11.87
CA ARG A 254 -1.12 19.00 12.14
C ARG A 254 -1.83 18.82 13.49
N LYS A 255 -1.73 17.63 14.09
CA LYS A 255 -2.28 17.32 15.41
C LYS A 255 -1.26 17.48 16.55
N ILE A 256 -0.02 17.83 16.21
CA ILE A 256 1.10 17.93 17.16
C ILE A 256 1.72 19.33 17.16
N LEU A 257 1.94 19.89 15.95
CA LEU A 257 2.76 21.08 15.77
C LEU A 257 1.98 22.39 16.04
N PRO A 258 2.67 23.45 16.49
CA PRO A 258 2.12 24.80 16.48
C PRO A 258 1.93 25.32 15.05
N GLU A 259 1.34 26.51 14.90
CA GLU A 259 1.25 27.20 13.63
C GLU A 259 2.63 27.36 12.97
N GLY A 260 2.76 26.94 11.71
CA GLY A 260 4.01 27.04 10.98
C GLY A 260 4.10 26.18 9.72
N LEU A 261 5.28 26.20 9.10
CA LEU A 261 5.63 25.34 7.98
C LEU A 261 5.94 23.93 8.50
N ILE A 262 5.31 22.92 7.92
CA ILE A 262 5.63 21.49 8.18
C ILE A 262 6.77 21.06 7.26
N VAL A 263 6.54 21.15 5.95
CA VAL A 263 7.47 20.72 4.90
C VAL A 263 7.20 21.51 3.64
N TYR A 264 8.17 21.60 2.75
CA TYR A 264 7.96 22.05 1.39
C TYR A 264 8.65 21.12 0.40
N THR A 265 8.08 21.03 -0.79
CA THR A 265 8.72 20.41 -1.95
C THR A 265 9.14 21.51 -2.93
N GLU A 266 10.22 21.30 -3.66
CA GLU A 266 10.73 22.25 -4.64
C GLU A 266 11.11 21.51 -5.91
N ASP A 267 10.60 21.97 -7.05
CA ASP A 267 10.98 21.43 -8.35
C ASP A 267 12.30 22.05 -8.86
N LYS A 268 12.82 21.53 -9.97
CA LYS A 268 14.07 22.02 -10.60
C LYS A 268 14.01 23.48 -11.07
N ASP A 269 12.83 24.05 -11.22
CA ASP A 269 12.60 25.43 -11.66
C ASP A 269 12.44 26.39 -10.45
N GLY A 270 12.50 25.84 -9.21
CA GLY A 270 12.40 26.57 -7.95
C GLY A 270 10.97 26.87 -7.52
N ASN A 271 9.96 26.21 -8.13
CA ASN A 271 8.59 26.32 -7.65
C ASN A 271 8.43 25.48 -6.38
N ARG A 272 7.81 26.06 -5.35
CA ARG A 272 7.60 25.42 -4.06
C ARG A 272 6.14 25.14 -3.81
N GLU A 273 5.86 23.95 -3.28
CA GLU A 273 4.60 23.59 -2.67
C GLU A 273 4.84 23.41 -1.17
N GLU A 274 4.05 24.09 -0.34
CA GLU A 274 4.25 24.15 1.10
C GLU A 274 3.07 23.52 1.84
N GLU A 275 3.36 22.60 2.75
CA GLU A 275 2.42 22.06 3.71
C GLU A 275 2.58 22.77 5.06
N LYS A 276 1.44 23.25 5.62
CA LYS A 276 1.42 24.06 6.84
C LYS A 276 0.50 23.51 7.90
N CYS A 277 0.84 23.82 9.14
CA CYS A 277 0.00 23.63 10.31
C CYS A 277 -0.64 24.97 10.73
N ASP A 278 -1.92 24.95 11.09
CA ASP A 278 -2.65 26.11 11.60
C ASP A 278 -2.59 26.27 13.12
N GLY A 279 -1.94 25.32 13.81
CA GLY A 279 -1.69 25.34 15.25
C GLY A 279 -2.92 25.10 16.13
N LYS A 280 -4.09 24.80 15.57
CA LYS A 280 -5.32 24.62 16.36
C LYS A 280 -5.24 23.45 17.32
N ASN A 281 -4.50 22.39 16.94
CA ASN A 281 -4.37 21.16 17.71
C ASN A 281 -2.96 21.00 18.32
N GLU A 282 -2.25 22.12 18.55
CA GLU A 282 -0.92 22.11 19.14
C GLU A 282 -0.85 21.22 20.40
N LEU A 283 0.06 20.25 20.40
CA LEU A 283 0.31 19.39 21.53
C LEU A 283 0.99 20.19 22.67
N ARG A 284 0.38 20.19 23.85
CA ARG A 284 0.87 20.97 25.02
C ARG A 284 1.44 20.11 26.14
N ILE A 285 1.63 18.82 25.90
CA ILE A 285 2.29 17.91 26.84
C ILE A 285 3.68 17.55 26.33
N PRO A 286 4.61 17.09 27.19
CA PRO A 286 5.92 16.64 26.76
C PRO A 286 5.82 15.50 25.75
N LEU A 287 6.58 15.63 24.67
CA LEU A 287 6.67 14.65 23.58
C LEU A 287 8.11 14.15 23.45
N ALA A 288 8.28 12.84 23.28
CA ALA A 288 9.51 12.22 22.80
C ALA A 288 9.22 11.45 21.50
N VAL A 289 10.11 11.53 20.52
CA VAL A 289 10.03 10.77 19.26
C VAL A 289 11.20 9.82 19.21
N LEU A 290 10.91 8.53 18.96
CA LEU A 290 11.91 7.47 18.79
C LEU A 290 12.11 7.21 17.30
N VAL A 291 13.37 7.21 16.87
CA VAL A 291 13.80 6.91 15.50
C VAL A 291 15.04 6.02 15.53
N ASN A 292 15.34 5.29 14.45
CA ASN A 292 16.55 4.47 14.26
C ASN A 292 17.26 4.80 12.94
#